data_0f14c01fdf3dce27ba24628ffb27e998
#
_entry.id   0f14c01fdf3dce27ba24628ffb27e998
#
_cell.length_a   1.000
_cell.length_b   1.000
_cell.length_c   1.000
_cell.angle_alpha   90.00
_cell.angle_beta   90.00
_cell.angle_gamma   90.00
#
_symmetry.space_group_name_H-M   'P 1'
#
loop_
_entity.id
_entity.type
_entity.pdbx_description
1 polymer ?
#
loop_
_entity_poly.entity_id
_entity_poly.type
_entity_poly.pdbx_seq_one_letter_code
_entity_poly.pdbx_strand_id
1 'polypeptide(L)'
;MQIEIRGAERLSLRERQVVALKELGYSNGAVAKRLGLSPSTVATLFNRARTKGYQVVLVISGDPLGIFGEEEGGEPDSADDNG
;
A
#
# COMPACT_ATOMS: atom_id res chain seq x y z
N MET A 1 4.17 -3.13 -10.83
CA MET A 1 3.84 -2.21 -9.72
C MET A 1 3.86 -2.96 -8.41
N GLN A 2 4.44 -2.38 -7.41
CA GLN A 2 4.52 -3.01 -6.09
C GLN A 2 4.52 -1.95 -5.01
N ILE A 3 4.23 -2.40 -3.79
CA ILE A 3 4.24 -1.53 -2.63
C ILE A 3 5.48 -1.83 -1.80
N GLU A 4 6.14 -0.79 -1.35
CA GLU A 4 7.29 -0.89 -0.46
C GLU A 4 6.94 -0.22 0.86
N ILE A 5 7.23 -0.88 1.98
CA ILE A 5 6.99 -0.30 3.30
C ILE A 5 8.33 0.12 3.87
N ARG A 6 8.54 1.42 4.00
CA ARG A 6 9.76 1.98 4.57
C ARG A 6 9.59 2.21 6.06
N GLY A 7 10.66 1.97 6.80
CA GLY A 7 10.61 2.05 8.25
C GLY A 7 10.17 0.76 8.89
N ALA A 8 10.05 -0.32 8.11
CA ALA A 8 9.58 -1.60 8.60
C ALA A 8 10.51 -2.22 9.63
N GLU A 9 11.77 -1.82 9.65
CA GLU A 9 12.72 -2.35 10.62
C GLU A 9 12.34 -1.99 12.05
N ARG A 10 11.48 -0.99 12.25
CA ARG A 10 10.99 -0.60 13.57
C ARG A 10 9.75 -1.38 13.97
N LEU A 11 9.20 -2.16 13.06
CA LEU A 11 7.96 -2.90 13.29
C LEU A 11 8.28 -4.34 13.63
N SER A 12 7.44 -4.94 14.50
CA SER A 12 7.53 -6.37 14.75
C SER A 12 7.09 -7.13 13.50
N LEU A 13 7.40 -8.42 13.45
CA LEU A 13 6.99 -9.24 12.32
C LEU A 13 5.48 -9.19 12.10
N ARG A 14 4.69 -9.31 13.18
CA ARG A 14 3.23 -9.26 13.08
C ARG A 14 2.75 -7.90 12.61
N GLU A 15 3.36 -6.84 13.11
CA GLU A 15 3.02 -5.49 12.66
C GLU A 15 3.29 -5.32 11.18
N ARG A 16 4.41 -5.85 10.69
CA ARG A 16 4.73 -5.79 9.26
C ARG A 16 3.70 -6.53 8.41
N GLN A 17 3.30 -7.72 8.86
CA GLN A 17 2.31 -8.51 8.13
C GLN A 17 0.97 -7.79 8.05
N VAL A 18 0.55 -7.21 9.17
CA VAL A 18 -0.71 -6.46 9.22
C VAL A 18 -0.63 -5.24 8.32
N VAL A 19 0.45 -4.47 8.41
CA VAL A 19 0.63 -3.26 7.60
C VAL A 19 0.58 -3.61 6.11
N ALA A 20 1.31 -4.64 5.70
CA ALA A 20 1.36 -5.02 4.28
C ALA A 20 -0.05 -5.32 3.75
N LEU A 21 -0.83 -6.11 4.50
CA LEU A 21 -2.16 -6.47 4.05
C LEU A 21 -3.12 -5.29 4.10
N LYS A 22 -3.05 -4.47 5.17
CA LYS A 22 -3.93 -3.30 5.28
C LYS A 22 -3.65 -2.29 4.16
N GLU A 23 -2.40 -2.05 3.86
CA GLU A 23 -2.04 -1.09 2.81
C GLU A 23 -2.38 -1.61 1.42
N LEU A 24 -2.53 -2.92 1.27
CA LEU A 24 -3.02 -3.51 0.03
C LEU A 24 -4.55 -3.46 -0.07
N GLY A 25 -5.24 -2.99 0.96
CA GLY A 25 -6.68 -2.78 0.92
C GLY A 25 -7.51 -3.83 1.64
N TYR A 26 -6.89 -4.79 2.33
CA TYR A 26 -7.66 -5.80 3.06
C TYR A 26 -8.31 -5.19 4.29
N SER A 27 -9.54 -5.64 4.57
CA SER A 27 -10.23 -5.24 5.78
C SER A 27 -9.61 -5.92 7.00
N ASN A 28 -9.92 -5.39 8.19
CA ASN A 28 -9.44 -6.01 9.43
C ASN A 28 -9.87 -7.47 9.52
N GLY A 29 -11.12 -7.77 9.12
CA GLY A 29 -11.60 -9.15 9.14
C GLY A 29 -10.84 -10.06 8.19
N ALA A 30 -10.52 -9.56 7.00
CA ALA A 30 -9.77 -10.33 6.01
C ALA A 30 -8.33 -10.57 6.47
N VAL A 31 -7.70 -9.55 7.07
CA VAL A 31 -6.35 -9.69 7.63
C VAL A 31 -6.35 -10.71 8.75
N ALA A 32 -7.35 -10.61 9.65
CA ALA A 32 -7.49 -11.54 10.77
C ALA A 32 -7.57 -12.97 10.30
N LYS A 33 -8.36 -13.22 9.27
CA LYS A 33 -8.49 -14.57 8.71
C LYS A 33 -7.16 -15.08 8.17
N ARG A 34 -6.45 -14.25 7.42
CA ARG A 34 -5.18 -14.65 6.81
C ARG A 34 -4.11 -14.95 7.85
N LEU A 35 -4.09 -14.20 8.93
CA LEU A 35 -3.03 -14.30 9.93
C LEU A 35 -3.43 -15.15 11.14
N GLY A 36 -4.66 -15.63 11.21
CA GLY A 36 -5.14 -16.39 12.35
C GLY A 36 -5.27 -15.54 13.61
N LEU A 37 -5.73 -14.31 13.45
CA LEU A 37 -5.88 -13.36 14.55
C LEU A 37 -7.34 -12.92 14.64
N SER A 38 -7.68 -12.22 15.73
CA SER A 38 -8.97 -11.57 15.82
C SER A 38 -8.90 -10.19 15.12
N PRO A 39 -10.03 -9.67 14.62
CA PRO A 39 -10.03 -8.34 14.05
C PRO A 39 -9.58 -7.25 15.00
N SER A 40 -9.89 -7.37 16.31
CA SER A 40 -9.45 -6.39 17.28
C SER A 40 -7.93 -6.42 17.46
N THR A 41 -7.33 -7.61 17.40
CA THR A 41 -5.87 -7.71 17.45
C THR A 41 -5.24 -7.08 16.21
N VAL A 42 -5.84 -7.27 15.04
CA VAL A 42 -5.37 -6.62 13.82
C VAL A 42 -5.41 -5.11 13.99
N ALA A 43 -6.50 -4.56 14.51
CA ALA A 43 -6.63 -3.12 14.74
C ALA A 43 -5.54 -2.60 15.68
N THR A 44 -5.29 -3.33 16.77
CA THR A 44 -4.26 -2.96 17.74
C THR A 44 -2.88 -2.95 17.10
N LEU A 45 -2.56 -3.99 16.35
CA LEU A 45 -1.26 -4.09 15.69
C LEU A 45 -1.07 -2.99 14.66
N PHE A 46 -2.12 -2.70 13.90
CA PHE A 46 -2.06 -1.64 12.91
C PHE A 46 -1.84 -0.28 13.57
N ASN A 47 -2.56 0.00 14.64
CA ASN A 47 -2.40 1.25 15.37
C ASN A 47 -1.00 1.40 15.96
N ARG A 48 -0.44 0.31 16.48
CA ARG A 48 0.95 0.32 16.99
C ARG A 48 1.94 0.63 15.88
N ALA A 49 1.76 0.00 14.73
CA ALA A 49 2.63 0.26 13.59
C ALA A 49 2.56 1.73 13.16
N ARG A 50 1.36 2.28 13.10
CA ARG A 50 1.18 3.68 12.71
C ARG A 50 1.83 4.62 13.73
N THR A 51 1.74 4.29 14.99
CA THR A 51 2.39 5.09 16.05
C THR A 51 3.91 5.07 15.91
N LYS A 52 4.46 3.91 15.56
CA LYS A 52 5.91 3.80 15.32
C LYS A 52 6.34 4.57 14.08
N GLY A 53 5.43 4.72 13.14
CA GLY A 53 5.69 5.44 11.91
C GLY A 53 6.28 4.56 10.82
N TYR A 54 5.69 4.63 9.64
CA TYR A 54 6.20 3.95 8.45
C TYR A 54 5.72 4.73 7.25
N GLN A 55 6.32 4.46 6.09
CA GLN A 55 5.90 5.07 4.84
C GLN A 55 5.55 3.99 3.84
N VAL A 56 4.50 4.25 3.07
CA VAL A 56 4.12 3.40 1.95
C VAL A 56 4.62 4.07 0.69
N VAL A 57 5.43 3.33 -0.07
CA VAL A 57 5.98 3.84 -1.32
C VAL A 57 5.47 2.96 -2.45
N LEU A 58 4.89 3.59 -3.45
CA LEU A 58 4.42 2.89 -4.62
C LEU A 58 5.58 2.82 -5.62
N VAL A 59 6.00 1.60 -5.92
CA VAL A 59 7.09 1.38 -6.88
C VAL A 59 6.46 0.99 -8.20
N ILE A 60 6.72 1.80 -9.22
CA ILE A 60 6.17 1.57 -10.55
C ILE A 60 7.34 1.25 -11.49
N SER A 61 7.30 0.07 -12.09
CA SER A 61 8.31 -0.36 -13.04
C SER A 61 7.92 0.10 -14.43
N GLY A 62 8.89 0.67 -15.16
CA GLY A 62 8.67 1.13 -16.50
C GLY A 62 7.70 2.30 -16.53
N ASP A 63 6.83 2.32 -17.53
CA ASP A 63 5.84 3.37 -17.70
C ASP A 63 4.46 2.72 -17.85
N PRO A 64 3.90 2.22 -16.74
CA PRO A 64 2.65 1.45 -16.80
C PRO A 64 1.46 2.28 -17.27
N LEU A 65 1.53 3.59 -17.16
CA LEU A 65 0.43 4.45 -17.57
C LEU A 65 0.61 5.00 -18.97
N GLY A 66 1.77 4.79 -19.57
CA GLY A 66 2.07 5.32 -20.90
C GLY A 66 2.12 6.84 -20.95
N ILE A 67 2.37 7.46 -19.81
CA ILE A 67 2.36 8.91 -19.72
C ILE A 67 3.74 9.54 -19.74
N PHE A 68 4.76 8.73 -19.58
CA PHE A 68 6.13 9.22 -19.58
C PHE A 68 6.85 8.84 -20.88
N GLY A 69 6.28 7.92 -21.60
CA GLY A 69 6.78 7.47 -22.87
C GLY A 69 6.20 8.26 -23.99
N GLU A 70 6.23 7.94 -24.93
CA GLU A 70 5.48 8.37 -25.78
C GLU A 70 4.14 8.44 -26.11
N GLU A 71 4.05 8.53 -25.47
CA GLU A 71 3.17 8.56 -25.52
C GLU A 71 2.47 8.86 -25.84
N GLU A 72 2.40 9.05 -25.71
CA GLU A 72 1.64 9.16 -25.68
C GLU A 72 0.91 9.39 -25.93
N GLY A 73 0.75 9.62 -26.00
CA GLY A 73 0.05 9.87 -26.09
C GLY A 73 -0.69 10.33 -25.80
N GLY A 74 -0.73 10.77 -25.71
CA GLY A 74 -1.49 11.06 -25.34
C GLY A 74 -2.10 11.70 -24.92
N GLU A 75 -2.14 12.07 -24.81
CA GLU A 75 -2.85 12.50 -24.30
C GLU A 75 -3.44 12.89 -23.85
N PRO A 76 -3.62 13.46 -23.89
CA PRO A 76 -4.34 13.79 -23.30
C PRO A 76 -5.03 14.26 -23.01
N ASP A 77 -5.03 14.42 -23.04
CA ASP A 77 -5.83 14.59 -22.78
C ASP A 77 -6.34 14.93 -22.32
N SER A 78 -6.24 15.33 -22.36
CA SER A 78 -6.84 15.43 -21.94
C SER A 78 -7.13 15.88 -21.49
N ALA A 79 -7.01 16.27 -21.64
CA ALA A 79 -7.37 16.32 -21.23
C ALA A 79 -7.77 16.72 -20.83
N ASP A 80 -7.59 16.97 -21.02
CA ASP A 80 -8.14 16.98 -20.68
C ASP A 80 -8.61 17.09 -20.27
N ASP A 81 -8.56 17.34 -20.36
CA ASP A 81 -9.09 17.13 -19.99
C ASP A 81 -9.44 17.23 -19.48
N ASN A 82 -9.39 17.59 -19.50
CA ASN A 82 -9.75 17.40 -19.08
C ASN A 82 -9.87 17.40 -18.69
N GLY A 83 -9.73 17.70 -19.08
CA GLY A 83 -9.74 17.33 -18.81
C GLY A 83 -9.79 17.43 -18.59
#